data_64c20d611ced6d859392dd69048a8b90
#
_entry.id   64c20d611ced6d859392dd69048a8b90
#
_cell.length_a   1.000
_cell.length_b   1.000
_cell.length_c   1.000
_cell.angle_alpha   90.00
_cell.angle_beta   90.00
_cell.angle_gamma   90.00
#
_symmetry.space_group_name_H-M   'P 1'
#
loop_
_entity.id
_entity.type
_entity.pdbx_description
1 polymer ?
#
loop_
_entity_poly.entity_id
_entity_poly.type
_entity_poly.pdbx_seq_one_letter_code
_entity_poly.pdbx_strand_id
1 'polypeptide(L)'
;TCALPIYKPHLNVGTIGHVDHGKTTLTASISEVLSKKGLAEGVKFDQIDKAPEEKERGITIAIAHIEYSTEARHYAHVDCPGHADYVKNMITGAAQMDGAIIVVSASDGPMPQTREHILLARQVGVPKIVVFMNKCDMVDDDELLDLVEMEIRELLTKYEYPGDDVPVIRGSALQALENPEDEAKAKPIWD
;
A
#
# COMPACT_ATOMS: atom_id res chain seq x y z
N THR A 1 -31.10 15.71 -22.27
CA THR A 1 -31.02 15.24 -20.87
C THR A 1 -29.57 15.25 -20.44
N CYS A 2 -29.17 16.35 -19.75
CA CYS A 2 -27.85 16.48 -19.19
C CYS A 2 -27.79 15.53 -17.98
N ALA A 3 -27.15 14.37 -18.13
CA ALA A 3 -26.86 13.53 -16.99
C ALA A 3 -25.84 14.28 -16.13
N LEU A 4 -26.22 14.61 -14.90
CA LEU A 4 -25.29 15.13 -13.92
C LEU A 4 -24.14 14.11 -13.76
N PRO A 5 -22.88 14.53 -13.71
CA PRO A 5 -21.80 13.62 -13.43
C PRO A 5 -22.06 12.93 -12.09
N ILE A 6 -22.13 11.60 -12.10
CA ILE A 6 -22.26 10.82 -10.87
C ILE A 6 -20.89 10.92 -10.20
N TYR A 7 -20.78 11.79 -9.20
CA TYR A 7 -19.57 11.89 -8.37
C TYR A 7 -19.45 10.59 -7.56
N LYS A 8 -18.45 9.79 -7.89
CA LYS A 8 -18.11 8.63 -7.06
C LYS A 8 -17.65 9.11 -5.67
N PRO A 9 -18.02 8.43 -4.59
CA PRO A 9 -17.47 8.72 -3.27
C PRO A 9 -15.93 8.72 -3.32
N HIS A 10 -15.32 9.72 -2.69
CA HIS A 10 -13.87 9.91 -2.66
C HIS A 10 -13.29 9.35 -1.36
N LEU A 11 -12.15 8.67 -1.44
CA LEU A 11 -11.38 8.18 -0.31
C LEU A 11 -9.90 8.50 -0.50
N ASN A 12 -9.28 8.96 0.58
CA ASN A 12 -7.83 9.10 0.67
C ASN A 12 -7.27 7.83 1.31
N VAL A 13 -6.44 7.12 0.57
CA VAL A 13 -5.75 5.92 1.05
C VAL A 13 -4.25 6.10 0.92
N GLY A 14 -3.46 5.31 1.61
CA GLY A 14 -2.03 5.39 1.41
C GLY A 14 -1.27 4.16 1.87
N THR A 15 -0.08 3.98 1.31
CA THR A 15 0.84 2.92 1.67
C THR A 15 1.79 3.35 2.78
N ILE A 16 1.87 2.54 3.82
CA ILE A 16 2.80 2.69 4.96
C ILE A 16 3.50 1.36 5.23
N GLY A 17 4.63 1.39 5.93
CA GLY A 17 5.40 0.19 6.28
C GLY A 17 6.90 0.40 6.13
N HIS A 18 7.66 -0.65 6.38
CA HIS A 18 9.13 -0.61 6.40
C HIS A 18 9.73 -0.25 5.02
N VAL A 19 10.95 0.30 5.03
CA VAL A 19 11.74 0.49 3.81
C VAL A 19 11.95 -0.86 3.11
N ASP A 20 12.03 -0.87 1.79
CA ASP A 20 12.22 -2.06 0.94
C ASP A 20 11.13 -3.14 1.01
N HIS A 21 10.02 -2.93 1.73
CA HIS A 21 8.87 -3.84 1.71
C HIS A 21 8.01 -3.72 0.44
N GLY A 22 8.31 -2.76 -0.45
CA GLY A 22 7.68 -2.62 -1.77
C GLY A 22 6.43 -1.74 -1.80
N LYS A 23 6.34 -0.71 -0.96
CA LYS A 23 5.23 0.28 -0.95
C LYS A 23 5.05 0.95 -2.30
N THR A 24 6.11 1.57 -2.82
CA THR A 24 6.09 2.27 -4.12
C THR A 24 5.83 1.29 -5.26
N THR A 25 6.36 0.05 -5.18
CA THR A 25 6.07 -1.00 -6.15
C THR A 25 4.58 -1.37 -6.14
N LEU A 26 3.97 -1.50 -4.96
CA LEU A 26 2.53 -1.75 -4.82
C LEU A 26 1.72 -0.59 -5.39
N THR A 27 2.08 0.64 -5.06
CA THR A 27 1.43 1.86 -5.57
C THR A 27 1.48 1.91 -7.11
N ALA A 28 2.64 1.60 -7.70
CA ALA A 28 2.80 1.51 -9.15
C ALA A 28 1.96 0.36 -9.75
N SER A 29 1.93 -0.81 -9.10
CA SER A 29 1.15 -1.96 -9.59
C SER A 29 -0.35 -1.70 -9.57
N ILE A 30 -0.87 -1.05 -8.52
CA ILE A 30 -2.28 -0.61 -8.46
C ILE A 30 -2.60 0.30 -9.66
N SER A 31 -1.76 1.32 -9.89
CA SER A 31 -1.97 2.27 -10.99
C SER A 31 -1.94 1.57 -12.35
N GLU A 32 -0.98 0.68 -12.59
CA GLU A 32 -0.81 -0.01 -13.87
C GLU A 32 -1.94 -1.02 -14.14
N VAL A 33 -2.29 -1.85 -13.15
CA VAL A 33 -3.39 -2.83 -13.25
C VAL A 33 -4.72 -2.13 -13.50
N LEU A 34 -5.00 -1.03 -12.80
CA LEU A 34 -6.22 -0.23 -13.01
C LEU A 34 -6.23 0.50 -14.34
N SER A 35 -5.07 0.95 -14.83
CA SER A 35 -4.93 1.58 -16.15
C SER A 35 -5.32 0.62 -17.27
N LYS A 36 -4.96 -0.65 -17.19
CA LYS A 36 -5.36 -1.69 -18.16
C LYS A 36 -6.87 -1.89 -18.24
N LYS A 37 -7.58 -1.57 -17.16
CA LYS A 37 -9.05 -1.59 -17.10
C LYS A 37 -9.70 -0.23 -17.41
N GLY A 38 -8.90 0.79 -17.75
CA GLY A 38 -9.40 2.15 -18.04
C GLY A 38 -9.91 2.91 -16.80
N LEU A 39 -9.44 2.52 -15.61
CA LEU A 39 -9.86 3.06 -14.31
C LEU A 39 -8.83 3.98 -13.66
N ALA A 40 -7.64 4.11 -14.24
CA ALA A 40 -6.57 5.01 -13.83
C ALA A 40 -5.76 5.51 -15.02
N GLU A 41 -5.05 6.63 -14.84
CA GLU A 41 -3.92 6.98 -15.70
C GLU A 41 -2.71 6.17 -15.19
N GLY A 42 -2.16 5.27 -16.02
CA GLY A 42 -1.02 4.43 -15.61
C GLY A 42 0.19 5.29 -15.24
N VAL A 43 0.59 5.24 -13.99
CA VAL A 43 1.78 5.94 -13.47
C VAL A 43 2.88 4.92 -13.25
N LYS A 44 4.01 5.12 -13.95
CA LYS A 44 5.16 4.22 -13.82
C LYS A 44 5.91 4.47 -12.52
N PHE A 45 6.61 3.46 -12.04
CA PHE A 45 7.43 3.51 -10.82
C PHE A 45 8.37 4.74 -10.78
N ASP A 46 9.08 5.01 -11.87
CA ASP A 46 10.02 6.13 -12.00
C ASP A 46 9.35 7.52 -12.04
N GLN A 47 8.03 7.55 -12.15
CA GLN A 47 7.21 8.76 -12.07
C GLN A 47 6.63 9.00 -10.67
N ILE A 48 6.65 8.00 -9.80
CA ILE A 48 6.28 8.11 -8.38
C ILE A 48 7.47 8.70 -7.63
N ASP A 49 8.62 8.04 -7.65
CA ASP A 49 9.88 8.52 -7.07
C ASP A 49 10.61 9.43 -8.08
N LYS A 50 10.32 10.72 -8.03
CA LYS A 50 10.77 11.70 -9.04
C LYS A 50 12.10 12.36 -8.71
N ALA A 51 12.43 12.53 -7.42
CA ALA A 51 13.60 13.25 -7.01
C ALA A 51 14.89 12.48 -7.37
N PRO A 52 15.95 13.17 -7.86
CA PRO A 52 17.23 12.51 -8.15
C PRO A 52 17.78 11.72 -6.96
N GLU A 53 17.59 12.22 -5.75
CA GLU A 53 18.04 11.61 -4.51
C GLU A 53 17.26 10.33 -4.17
N GLU A 54 15.96 10.26 -4.49
CA GLU A 54 15.13 9.06 -4.38
C GLU A 54 15.62 7.96 -5.30
N LYS A 55 15.93 8.32 -6.55
CA LYS A 55 16.44 7.38 -7.57
C LYS A 55 17.85 6.87 -7.23
N GLU A 56 18.71 7.73 -6.70
CA GLU A 56 20.07 7.35 -6.32
C GLU A 56 20.09 6.41 -5.11
N ARG A 57 19.22 6.66 -4.13
CA ARG A 57 19.15 5.88 -2.89
C ARG A 57 18.19 4.70 -2.97
N GLY A 58 17.29 4.64 -3.95
CA GLY A 58 16.25 3.62 -4.09
C GLY A 58 15.20 3.67 -2.99
N ILE A 59 14.98 4.83 -2.36
CA ILE A 59 14.02 5.02 -1.27
C ILE A 59 13.12 6.23 -1.53
N THR A 60 11.85 6.13 -1.16
CA THR A 60 10.91 7.26 -1.20
C THR A 60 11.22 8.25 -0.09
N ILE A 61 11.41 9.52 -0.43
CA ILE A 61 11.72 10.62 0.48
C ILE A 61 10.52 11.54 0.62
N ALA A 62 9.95 11.96 -0.50
CA ALA A 62 8.80 12.84 -0.57
C ALA A 62 7.50 12.04 -0.67
N ILE A 63 6.40 12.64 -0.24
CA ILE A 63 5.07 12.06 -0.43
C ILE A 63 4.69 12.15 -1.91
N ALA A 64 4.34 11.02 -2.52
CA ALA A 64 3.78 11.00 -3.85
C ALA A 64 2.27 10.82 -3.80
N HIS A 65 1.56 11.47 -4.72
CA HIS A 65 0.11 11.34 -4.86
C HIS A 65 -0.22 10.79 -6.24
N ILE A 66 -1.06 9.78 -6.27
CA ILE A 66 -1.68 9.25 -7.49
C ILE A 66 -3.18 9.15 -7.32
N GLU A 67 -3.92 9.18 -8.42
CA GLU A 67 -5.37 9.05 -8.43
C GLU A 67 -5.79 7.87 -9.29
N TYR A 68 -6.77 7.13 -8.81
CA TYR A 68 -7.39 6.03 -9.54
C TYR A 68 -8.84 5.83 -9.10
N SER A 69 -9.55 5.02 -9.86
CA SER A 69 -10.96 4.74 -9.60
C SER A 69 -11.22 3.24 -9.65
N THR A 70 -12.24 2.82 -8.93
CA THR A 70 -12.96 1.57 -9.16
C THR A 70 -14.34 1.89 -9.73
N GLU A 71 -15.16 0.89 -10.00
CA GLU A 71 -16.54 1.15 -10.41
C GLU A 71 -17.32 1.94 -9.36
N ALA A 72 -17.04 1.68 -8.09
CA ALA A 72 -17.78 2.24 -6.95
C ALA A 72 -17.20 3.54 -6.40
N ARG A 73 -15.88 3.79 -6.50
CA ARG A 73 -15.19 4.85 -5.76
C ARG A 73 -14.06 5.49 -6.56
N HIS A 74 -13.72 6.72 -6.15
CA HIS A 74 -12.51 7.43 -6.55
C HIS A 74 -11.54 7.48 -5.37
N TYR A 75 -10.26 7.24 -5.64
CA TYR A 75 -9.21 7.21 -4.62
C TYR A 75 -8.11 8.21 -4.94
N ALA A 76 -7.70 8.97 -3.93
CA ALA A 76 -6.41 9.61 -3.90
C ALA A 76 -5.47 8.75 -3.04
N HIS A 77 -4.39 8.29 -3.63
CA HIS A 77 -3.43 7.42 -3.00
C HIS A 77 -2.15 8.18 -2.66
N VAL A 78 -1.73 8.06 -1.43
CA VAL A 78 -0.55 8.70 -0.86
C VAL A 78 0.54 7.65 -0.64
N ASP A 79 1.63 7.71 -1.40
CA ASP A 79 2.78 6.86 -1.15
C ASP A 79 3.69 7.52 -0.10
N CYS A 80 3.82 6.87 1.06
CA CYS A 80 4.57 7.40 2.19
C CYS A 80 5.98 6.84 2.27
N PRO A 81 6.99 7.67 2.63
CA PRO A 81 8.33 7.20 2.87
C PRO A 81 8.37 6.16 4.00
N GLY A 82 9.22 5.14 3.83
CA GLY A 82 9.42 4.07 4.82
C GLY A 82 10.55 4.32 5.80
N HIS A 83 11.50 5.19 5.45
CA HIS A 83 12.72 5.39 6.23
C HIS A 83 12.49 6.28 7.47
N ALA A 84 13.13 5.93 8.59
CA ALA A 84 12.99 6.64 9.86
C ALA A 84 13.31 8.15 9.80
N ASP A 85 14.26 8.57 8.94
CA ASP A 85 14.62 9.98 8.78
C ASP A 85 13.49 10.83 8.22
N TYR A 86 12.47 10.22 7.58
CA TYR A 86 11.36 10.91 6.92
C TYR A 86 10.02 10.73 7.63
N VAL A 87 10.03 10.38 8.90
CA VAL A 87 8.83 10.17 9.73
C VAL A 87 7.89 11.39 9.70
N LYS A 88 8.41 12.62 9.63
CA LYS A 88 7.55 13.81 9.52
C LYS A 88 6.71 13.82 8.25
N ASN A 89 7.28 13.40 7.12
CA ASN A 89 6.56 13.28 5.86
C ASN A 89 5.51 12.18 5.93
N MET A 90 5.86 11.03 6.55
CA MET A 90 4.92 9.95 6.80
C MET A 90 3.72 10.41 7.63
N ILE A 91 3.95 11.12 8.74
CA ILE A 91 2.88 11.65 9.60
C ILE A 91 1.96 12.61 8.83
N THR A 92 2.55 13.50 8.01
CA THR A 92 1.78 14.45 7.21
C THR A 92 0.90 13.74 6.19
N GLY A 93 1.41 12.68 5.54
CA GLY A 93 0.63 11.85 4.63
C GLY A 93 -0.48 11.09 5.36
N ALA A 94 -0.13 10.40 6.44
CA ALA A 94 -1.06 9.58 7.21
C ALA A 94 -2.24 10.39 7.80
N ALA A 95 -2.01 11.63 8.21
CA ALA A 95 -3.07 12.50 8.75
C ALA A 95 -4.17 12.86 7.73
N GLN A 96 -3.95 12.61 6.45
CA GLN A 96 -4.90 12.88 5.36
C GLN A 96 -5.66 11.63 4.91
N MET A 97 -5.37 10.45 5.48
CA MET A 97 -5.89 9.16 5.03
C MET A 97 -7.19 8.78 5.73
N ASP A 98 -8.16 8.31 4.94
CA ASP A 98 -9.36 7.61 5.41
C ASP A 98 -9.08 6.12 5.66
N GLY A 99 -7.99 5.60 5.07
CA GLY A 99 -7.52 4.24 5.26
C GLY A 99 -6.05 4.08 4.90
N ALA A 100 -5.36 3.13 5.52
CA ALA A 100 -3.97 2.84 5.22
C ALA A 100 -3.77 1.38 4.79
N ILE A 101 -2.91 1.17 3.81
CA ILE A 101 -2.43 -0.12 3.37
C ILE A 101 -1.06 -0.34 4.01
N ILE A 102 -0.99 -1.28 4.95
CA ILE A 102 0.29 -1.67 5.55
C ILE A 102 0.94 -2.71 4.66
N VAL A 103 2.12 -2.37 4.14
CA VAL A 103 2.89 -3.28 3.28
C VAL A 103 3.96 -3.97 4.12
N VAL A 104 3.89 -5.31 4.19
CA VAL A 104 4.85 -6.15 4.91
C VAL A 104 5.43 -7.18 3.94
N SER A 105 6.76 -7.31 3.91
CA SER A 105 7.41 -8.38 3.16
C SER A 105 7.17 -9.73 3.85
N ALA A 106 6.72 -10.73 3.10
CA ALA A 106 6.51 -12.09 3.61
C ALA A 106 7.82 -12.76 4.06
N SER A 107 8.95 -12.40 3.46
CA SER A 107 10.27 -12.94 3.83
C SER A 107 10.84 -12.36 5.12
N ASP A 108 10.47 -11.11 5.44
CA ASP A 108 11.09 -10.36 6.55
C ASP A 108 10.15 -10.22 7.76
N GLY A 109 8.84 -10.33 7.53
CA GLY A 109 7.82 -10.08 8.53
C GLY A 109 7.73 -8.59 8.95
N PRO A 110 7.00 -8.28 10.04
CA PRO A 110 6.85 -6.91 10.51
C PRO A 110 8.14 -6.38 11.18
N MET A 111 8.80 -5.49 10.49
CA MET A 111 10.05 -4.84 10.87
C MET A 111 9.81 -3.62 11.80
N PRO A 112 10.85 -3.03 12.44
CA PRO A 112 10.68 -1.93 13.39
C PRO A 112 9.88 -0.75 12.86
N GLN A 113 10.12 -0.29 11.63
CA GLN A 113 9.37 0.82 11.05
C GLN A 113 7.91 0.46 10.74
N THR A 114 7.58 -0.82 10.48
CA THR A 114 6.19 -1.27 10.37
C THR A 114 5.45 -0.99 11.68
N ARG A 115 6.08 -1.31 12.82
CA ARG A 115 5.52 -1.07 14.17
C ARG A 115 5.34 0.42 14.44
N GLU A 116 6.33 1.23 14.11
CA GLU A 116 6.28 2.69 14.25
C GLU A 116 5.16 3.30 13.41
N HIS A 117 5.03 2.87 12.15
CA HIS A 117 4.01 3.39 11.25
C HIS A 117 2.59 3.02 11.67
N ILE A 118 2.36 1.80 12.20
CA ILE A 118 1.06 1.41 12.76
C ILE A 118 0.72 2.30 13.97
N LEU A 119 1.68 2.51 14.88
CA LEU A 119 1.50 3.39 16.04
C LEU A 119 1.16 4.82 15.60
N LEU A 120 1.92 5.37 14.66
CA LEU A 120 1.69 6.72 14.14
C LEU A 120 0.36 6.85 13.43
N ALA A 121 -0.02 5.88 12.59
CA ALA A 121 -1.33 5.84 11.94
C ALA A 121 -2.47 5.86 12.98
N ARG A 122 -2.31 5.11 14.08
CA ARG A 122 -3.26 5.13 15.19
C ARG A 122 -3.33 6.50 15.87
N GLN A 123 -2.18 7.12 16.14
CA GLN A 123 -2.10 8.43 16.80
C GLN A 123 -2.71 9.57 15.96
N VAL A 124 -2.53 9.56 14.65
CA VAL A 124 -3.12 10.55 13.76
C VAL A 124 -4.58 10.25 13.38
N GLY A 125 -5.11 9.12 13.84
CA GLY A 125 -6.52 8.79 13.73
C GLY A 125 -6.93 8.12 12.43
N VAL A 126 -6.04 7.40 11.72
CA VAL A 126 -6.41 6.59 10.55
C VAL A 126 -7.42 5.52 10.97
N PRO A 127 -8.66 5.57 10.45
CA PRO A 127 -9.74 4.75 11.00
C PRO A 127 -9.76 3.30 10.49
N LYS A 128 -9.18 3.04 9.32
CA LYS A 128 -9.21 1.73 8.66
C LYS A 128 -7.84 1.31 8.17
N ILE A 129 -7.58 0.02 8.31
CA ILE A 129 -6.33 -0.60 7.85
C ILE A 129 -6.66 -1.83 6.99
N VAL A 130 -5.85 -2.02 5.96
CA VAL A 130 -5.74 -3.24 5.17
C VAL A 130 -4.26 -3.64 5.17
N VAL A 131 -3.96 -4.91 5.19
CA VAL A 131 -2.58 -5.40 5.10
C VAL A 131 -2.35 -6.02 3.71
N PHE A 132 -1.27 -5.62 3.07
CA PHE A 132 -0.75 -6.29 1.89
C PHE A 132 0.55 -7.01 2.27
N MET A 133 0.49 -8.33 2.36
CA MET A 133 1.65 -9.19 2.54
C MET A 133 2.31 -9.38 1.18
N ASN A 134 3.40 -8.65 0.97
CA ASN A 134 4.11 -8.57 -0.30
C ASN A 134 5.23 -9.60 -0.40
N LYS A 135 5.73 -9.82 -1.63
CA LYS A 135 6.84 -10.74 -1.93
C LYS A 135 6.54 -12.20 -1.57
N CYS A 136 5.27 -12.61 -1.61
CA CYS A 136 4.90 -14.01 -1.36
C CYS A 136 5.49 -14.97 -2.39
N ASP A 137 5.87 -14.48 -3.56
CA ASP A 137 6.61 -15.23 -4.60
C ASP A 137 8.02 -15.66 -4.18
N MET A 138 8.57 -15.08 -3.12
CA MET A 138 9.88 -15.43 -2.55
C MET A 138 9.80 -16.47 -1.42
N VAL A 139 8.62 -16.89 -1.03
CA VAL A 139 8.37 -17.80 0.09
C VAL A 139 7.57 -19.00 -0.40
N ASP A 140 8.19 -20.17 -0.41
CA ASP A 140 7.57 -21.43 -0.85
C ASP A 140 6.87 -22.18 0.30
N ASP A 141 6.91 -21.67 1.51
CA ASP A 141 6.38 -22.30 2.72
C ASP A 141 5.13 -21.56 3.21
N ASP A 142 3.98 -22.22 3.06
CA ASP A 142 2.69 -21.68 3.51
C ASP A 142 2.62 -21.51 5.03
N GLU A 143 3.30 -22.35 5.82
CA GLU A 143 3.34 -22.24 7.28
C GLU A 143 4.07 -20.95 7.70
N LEU A 144 5.10 -20.56 6.96
CA LEU A 144 5.80 -19.29 7.20
C LEU A 144 4.91 -18.09 6.86
N LEU A 145 4.13 -18.16 5.78
CA LEU A 145 3.16 -17.11 5.44
C LEU A 145 2.09 -16.96 6.54
N ASP A 146 1.59 -18.08 7.06
CA ASP A 146 0.61 -18.08 8.17
C ASP A 146 1.21 -17.49 9.45
N LEU A 147 2.46 -17.79 9.75
CA LEU A 147 3.16 -17.25 10.91
C LEU A 147 3.33 -15.73 10.81
N VAL A 148 3.75 -15.23 9.65
CA VAL A 148 3.90 -13.79 9.40
C VAL A 148 2.54 -13.08 9.51
N GLU A 149 1.49 -13.67 8.97
CA GLU A 149 0.14 -13.12 9.09
C GLU A 149 -0.32 -13.04 10.54
N MET A 150 -0.07 -14.08 11.33
CA MET A 150 -0.41 -14.10 12.75
C MET A 150 0.35 -13.00 13.52
N GLU A 151 1.64 -12.82 13.26
CA GLU A 151 2.45 -11.77 13.88
C GLU A 151 1.91 -10.36 13.54
N ILE A 152 1.49 -10.15 12.29
CA ILE A 152 0.88 -8.87 11.87
C ILE A 152 -0.44 -8.63 12.62
N ARG A 153 -1.31 -9.65 12.74
CA ARG A 153 -2.60 -9.54 13.44
C ARG A 153 -2.42 -9.24 14.93
N GLU A 154 -1.47 -9.89 15.59
CA GLU A 154 -1.12 -9.61 16.98
C GLU A 154 -0.61 -8.17 17.15
N LEU A 155 0.24 -7.71 16.21
CA LEU A 155 0.76 -6.35 16.21
C LEU A 155 -0.35 -5.30 16.06
N LEU A 156 -1.30 -5.52 15.14
CA LEU A 156 -2.45 -4.65 14.94
C LEU A 156 -3.32 -4.58 16.19
N THR A 157 -3.61 -5.72 16.80
CA THR A 157 -4.38 -5.80 18.05
C THR A 157 -3.69 -5.04 19.19
N LYS A 158 -2.37 -5.16 19.30
CA LYS A 158 -1.57 -4.41 20.28
C LYS A 158 -1.71 -2.89 20.13
N TYR A 159 -1.89 -2.40 18.91
CA TYR A 159 -2.08 -0.97 18.62
C TYR A 159 -3.56 -0.59 18.46
N GLU A 160 -4.46 -1.39 19.05
CA GLU A 160 -5.91 -1.13 19.12
C GLU A 160 -6.64 -1.06 17.77
N TYR A 161 -6.13 -1.77 16.77
CA TYR A 161 -6.88 -2.11 15.56
C TYR A 161 -7.50 -3.50 15.73
N PRO A 162 -8.64 -3.80 15.06
CA PRO A 162 -9.28 -5.11 15.16
C PRO A 162 -8.50 -6.16 14.34
N GLY A 163 -7.34 -6.60 14.86
CA GLY A 163 -6.37 -7.42 14.12
C GLY A 163 -6.94 -8.67 13.47
N ASP A 164 -7.93 -9.32 14.11
CA ASP A 164 -8.59 -10.51 13.58
C ASP A 164 -9.49 -10.20 12.38
N ASP A 165 -10.10 -9.01 12.36
CA ASP A 165 -11.04 -8.58 11.31
C ASP A 165 -10.37 -7.82 10.17
N VAL A 166 -9.09 -7.41 10.32
CA VAL A 166 -8.36 -6.68 9.28
C VAL A 166 -8.12 -7.59 8.08
N PRO A 167 -8.50 -7.16 6.86
CA PRO A 167 -8.18 -7.91 5.65
C PRO A 167 -6.65 -8.02 5.47
N VAL A 168 -6.18 -9.23 5.23
CA VAL A 168 -4.78 -9.51 4.87
C VAL A 168 -4.76 -10.14 3.49
N ILE A 169 -4.14 -9.45 2.55
CA ILE A 169 -4.04 -9.87 1.16
C ILE A 169 -2.61 -10.32 0.91
N ARG A 170 -2.45 -11.55 0.41
CA ARG A 170 -1.15 -12.15 0.08
C ARG A 170 -0.89 -12.00 -1.41
N GLY A 171 0.29 -11.49 -1.79
CA GLY A 171 0.62 -11.31 -3.19
C GLY A 171 2.05 -10.87 -3.46
N SER A 172 2.32 -10.58 -4.73
CA SER A 172 3.58 -9.98 -5.19
C SER A 172 3.27 -8.75 -6.04
N ALA A 173 3.57 -7.59 -5.50
CA ALA A 173 3.38 -6.32 -6.20
C ALA A 173 4.27 -6.26 -7.47
N LEU A 174 5.47 -6.84 -7.43
CA LEU A 174 6.37 -6.89 -8.58
C LEU A 174 5.79 -7.75 -9.71
N GLN A 175 5.31 -8.95 -9.38
CA GLN A 175 4.69 -9.83 -10.39
C GLN A 175 3.44 -9.21 -11.02
N ALA A 176 2.62 -8.53 -10.22
CA ALA A 176 1.44 -7.80 -10.72
C ALA A 176 1.83 -6.61 -11.62
N LEU A 177 2.90 -5.89 -11.26
CA LEU A 177 3.40 -4.76 -12.05
C LEU A 177 3.97 -5.20 -13.40
N GLU A 178 4.74 -6.30 -13.41
CA GLU A 178 5.34 -6.85 -14.64
C GLU A 178 4.32 -7.55 -15.54
N ASN A 179 3.22 -8.06 -14.98
CA ASN A 179 2.20 -8.82 -15.68
C ASN A 179 0.78 -8.31 -15.36
N PRO A 180 0.46 -7.04 -15.64
CA PRO A 180 -0.81 -6.43 -15.23
C PRO A 180 -2.04 -7.01 -15.93
N GLU A 181 -1.86 -7.75 -17.02
CA GLU A 181 -2.93 -8.43 -17.78
C GLU A 181 -3.13 -9.90 -17.34
N ASP A 182 -2.23 -10.45 -16.53
CA ASP A 182 -2.34 -11.80 -15.96
C ASP A 182 -3.29 -11.75 -14.75
N GLU A 183 -4.50 -12.31 -14.92
CA GLU A 183 -5.53 -12.30 -13.87
C GLU A 183 -5.08 -12.93 -12.56
N ALA A 184 -4.27 -13.98 -12.59
CA ALA A 184 -3.80 -14.64 -11.38
C ALA A 184 -2.82 -13.78 -10.59
N LYS A 185 -1.91 -13.09 -11.30
CA LYS A 185 -0.91 -12.20 -10.69
C LYS A 185 -1.48 -10.84 -10.28
N ALA A 186 -2.46 -10.34 -11.03
CA ALA A 186 -3.13 -9.08 -10.75
C ALA A 186 -4.23 -9.21 -9.68
N LYS A 187 -4.74 -10.43 -9.42
CA LYS A 187 -5.84 -10.67 -8.48
C LYS A 187 -5.61 -10.06 -7.09
N PRO A 188 -4.43 -10.21 -6.45
CA PRO A 188 -4.18 -9.61 -5.14
C PRO A 188 -4.28 -8.07 -5.10
N ILE A 189 -4.21 -7.43 -6.27
CA ILE A 189 -4.38 -5.97 -6.39
C ILE A 189 -5.87 -5.58 -6.44
N TRP A 190 -6.75 -6.52 -6.81
CA TRP A 190 -8.20 -6.31 -6.88
C TRP A 190 -8.93 -6.62 -5.58
N ASP A 191 -8.44 -7.61 -4.84
CA ASP A 191 -9.00 -8.09 -3.59
C ASP A 191 -8.81 -7.06 -2.47
#